data_c644022e10a4c5335aecba4e930cdd34
#
_entry.id   c644022e10a4c5335aecba4e930cdd34
#
_cell.length_a   1.000
_cell.length_b   1.000
_cell.length_c   1.000
_cell.angle_alpha   90.00
_cell.angle_beta   90.00
_cell.angle_gamma   90.00
#
_symmetry.space_group_name_H-M   'P 1'
#
loop_
_entity.id
_entity.type
_entity.pdbx_description
1 polymer ?
#
loop_
_entity_poly.entity_id
_entity_poly.type
_entity_poly.pdbx_seq_one_letter_code
_entity_poly.pdbx_strand_id
1 'polypeptide(L)'
;MEFKAKFLKLTAGLPLVMLNKNAAEEMGLSTSDRVSLETYSKPPKQISTIINLVDKIVAKGEIGVSDEIIKKLSLKEGEKIEVVFLPPSKSLIFIKKKLNGKALSNCEINEIIQDISNNSLSEPEIALFISAMYERGMNMKETIYLIEAIIKTGEVLKFKAKYLVDKHSVGGIPGNCTTPIVVPICAAAGLTVIKTSSRAITSAAGTADVIETIANVEFSMEEIKKIVKKTGACMVWGGSLKIVPADNKIIRVEKILNIDPESQLIASIMSKKLAVGSKYIVIDIPYGKTAKVDLKRAKILKKKFDYLGKYFHKKIRCILTDGSQPIGNGIGPALELMDLVKVLDPEQTGPKDLEAKSLMLAGTLLEMTGKAKKGEGTMLAHKILHSGKAYEKFKEIIKAQNGNMRRLRFGNFKEDIHSKKKGKVVEIDNKIVSALARLAGCPIDKFS
;
A
#
# COMPACT_ATOMS: atom_id res chain seq x y z
N MET A 1 -11.64 32.30 16.47
CA MET A 1 -12.92 32.34 17.26
C MET A 1 -13.02 31.09 18.13
N GLU A 2 -13.69 31.24 19.30
CA GLU A 2 -13.87 30.16 20.26
C GLU A 2 -15.23 29.47 20.07
N PHE A 3 -15.22 28.14 20.05
CA PHE A 3 -16.38 27.26 19.94
C PHE A 3 -16.32 26.15 20.98
N LYS A 4 -17.49 25.59 21.34
CA LYS A 4 -17.57 24.38 22.16
C LYS A 4 -17.57 23.13 21.29
N ALA A 5 -16.71 22.16 21.58
CA ALA A 5 -16.64 20.89 20.85
C ALA A 5 -17.93 20.09 21.07
N LYS A 6 -18.60 19.72 19.97
CA LYS A 6 -19.74 18.81 19.95
C LYS A 6 -19.32 17.52 19.27
N PHE A 7 -19.43 16.39 19.94
CA PHE A 7 -19.07 15.09 19.40
C PHE A 7 -20.15 14.59 18.45
N LEU A 8 -19.75 14.38 17.18
CA LEU A 8 -20.68 13.92 16.15
C LEU A 8 -20.97 12.42 16.23
N LYS A 9 -20.23 11.67 17.08
CA LYS A 9 -20.27 10.19 17.15
C LYS A 9 -20.13 9.56 15.75
N LEU A 10 -19.22 10.10 14.96
CA LEU A 10 -18.98 9.76 13.57
C LEU A 10 -17.51 9.44 13.36
N THR A 11 -17.23 8.23 12.88
CA THR A 11 -15.92 7.83 12.38
C THR A 11 -15.92 8.01 10.85
N ALA A 12 -15.31 9.09 10.37
CA ALA A 12 -15.32 9.44 8.94
C ALA A 12 -14.09 8.91 8.17
N GLY A 13 -13.11 8.31 8.87
CA GLY A 13 -11.82 7.91 8.30
C GLY A 13 -10.88 9.09 7.99
N LEU A 14 -11.37 10.32 8.13
CA LEU A 14 -10.65 11.60 7.99
C LEU A 14 -11.11 12.57 9.08
N PRO A 15 -10.23 13.49 9.53
CA PRO A 15 -10.67 14.60 10.38
C PRO A 15 -11.78 15.39 9.70
N LEU A 16 -12.95 15.41 10.29
CA LEU A 16 -14.13 16.10 9.78
C LEU A 16 -14.64 17.09 10.81
N VAL A 17 -14.88 18.30 10.33
CA VAL A 17 -15.43 19.41 11.11
C VAL A 17 -16.72 19.91 10.49
N MET A 18 -17.71 20.16 11.32
CA MET A 18 -18.97 20.80 10.93
C MET A 18 -19.17 22.10 11.72
N LEU A 19 -19.51 23.19 11.03
CA LEU A 19 -19.82 24.45 11.61
C LEU A 19 -21.22 24.92 11.16
N ASN A 20 -21.92 25.60 12.03
CA ASN A 20 -23.20 26.22 11.69
C ASN A 20 -23.00 27.27 10.59
N LYS A 21 -23.86 27.30 9.57
CA LYS A 21 -23.76 28.24 8.44
C LYS A 21 -23.69 29.71 8.89
N ASN A 22 -24.56 30.12 9.80
CA ASN A 22 -24.57 31.50 10.25
C ASN A 22 -23.28 31.89 10.99
N ALA A 23 -22.71 30.96 11.77
CA ALA A 23 -21.41 31.17 12.42
C ALA A 23 -20.26 31.25 11.41
N ALA A 24 -20.31 30.44 10.34
CA ALA A 24 -19.33 30.47 9.27
C ALA A 24 -19.39 31.78 8.46
N GLU A 25 -20.60 32.27 8.14
CA GLU A 25 -20.81 33.54 7.46
C GLU A 25 -20.22 34.71 8.25
N GLU A 26 -20.39 34.74 9.59
CA GLU A 26 -19.80 35.74 10.46
C GLU A 26 -18.26 35.72 10.46
N MET A 27 -17.66 34.55 10.16
CA MET A 27 -16.21 34.36 10.02
C MET A 27 -15.72 34.57 8.58
N GLY A 28 -16.61 34.78 7.61
CA GLY A 28 -16.27 34.80 6.18
C GLY A 28 -15.80 33.45 5.65
N LEU A 29 -16.24 32.33 6.26
CA LEU A 29 -15.86 30.97 5.87
C LEU A 29 -16.89 30.34 4.93
N SER A 30 -16.42 29.61 3.95
CA SER A 30 -17.19 28.83 3.01
C SER A 30 -16.92 27.34 3.15
N THR A 31 -17.81 26.51 2.60
CA THR A 31 -17.58 25.07 2.53
C THR A 31 -16.26 24.78 1.82
N SER A 32 -15.48 23.87 2.38
CA SER A 32 -14.14 23.49 1.93
C SER A 32 -13.01 24.46 2.26
N ASP A 33 -13.29 25.54 2.99
CA ASP A 33 -12.22 26.37 3.56
C ASP A 33 -11.43 25.59 4.62
N ARG A 34 -10.18 26.00 4.81
CA ARG A 34 -9.28 25.40 5.79
C ARG A 34 -9.35 26.12 7.11
N VAL A 35 -9.40 25.32 8.16
CA VAL A 35 -9.33 25.82 9.53
C VAL A 35 -8.32 25.01 10.34
N SER A 36 -7.68 25.69 11.29
CA SER A 36 -6.98 25.05 12.40
C SER A 36 -7.87 25.00 13.61
N LEU A 37 -7.92 23.84 14.24
CA LEU A 37 -8.51 23.68 15.57
C LEU A 37 -7.36 23.63 16.57
N GLU A 38 -7.40 24.49 17.57
CA GLU A 38 -6.36 24.57 18.61
C GLU A 38 -6.99 24.42 20.00
N THR A 39 -6.37 23.58 20.84
CA THR A 39 -6.81 23.42 22.23
C THR A 39 -6.10 24.40 23.14
N TYR A 40 -6.75 24.79 24.24
CA TYR A 40 -6.12 25.60 25.30
C TYR A 40 -5.27 24.77 26.27
N SER A 41 -4.99 23.49 25.96
CA SER A 41 -4.12 22.63 26.77
C SER A 41 -2.65 23.08 26.73
N LYS A 42 -1.90 22.70 27.74
CA LYS A 42 -0.44 22.94 27.80
C LYS A 42 0.34 21.61 27.68
N PRO A 43 1.09 21.36 26.60
CA PRO A 43 1.18 22.19 25.38
C PRO A 43 -0.12 22.17 24.57
N PRO A 44 -0.39 23.21 23.74
CA PRO A 44 -1.57 23.24 22.89
C PRO A 44 -1.46 22.14 21.83
N LYS A 45 -2.60 21.50 21.55
CA LYS A 45 -2.72 20.52 20.45
C LYS A 45 -3.44 21.19 19.30
N GLN A 46 -3.01 20.88 18.09
CA GLN A 46 -3.50 21.50 16.87
C GLN A 46 -3.79 20.46 15.80
N ILE A 47 -4.81 20.70 15.00
CA ILE A 47 -5.12 19.95 13.78
C ILE A 47 -5.68 20.87 12.70
N SER A 48 -5.14 20.75 11.50
CA SER A 48 -5.71 21.40 10.31
C SER A 48 -6.71 20.48 9.64
N THR A 49 -7.84 21.02 9.21
CA THR A 49 -8.90 20.27 8.53
C THR A 49 -9.72 21.18 7.63
N ILE A 50 -10.60 20.58 6.84
CA ILE A 50 -11.54 21.25 5.95
C ILE A 50 -12.89 21.35 6.66
N ILE A 51 -13.52 22.51 6.54
CA ILE A 51 -14.81 22.79 7.15
C ILE A 51 -15.96 22.33 6.26
N ASN A 52 -16.99 21.75 6.87
CA ASN A 52 -18.28 21.49 6.26
C ASN A 52 -19.34 22.34 6.97
N LEU A 53 -20.24 22.95 6.19
CA LEU A 53 -21.30 23.81 6.73
C LEU A 53 -22.60 23.03 6.89
N VAL A 54 -23.24 23.22 8.04
CA VAL A 54 -24.52 22.57 8.39
C VAL A 54 -25.51 23.54 9.00
N ASP A 55 -26.81 23.31 8.79
CA ASP A 55 -27.86 24.21 9.29
C ASP A 55 -28.30 23.86 10.71
N LYS A 56 -28.51 22.58 11.03
CA LYS A 56 -29.21 22.15 12.26
C LYS A 56 -28.45 21.23 13.18
N ILE A 57 -27.44 20.55 12.67
CA ILE A 57 -26.69 19.51 13.41
C ILE A 57 -25.87 20.14 14.54
N VAL A 58 -25.32 21.33 14.28
CA VAL A 58 -24.42 22.07 15.18
C VAL A 58 -25.03 23.45 15.45
N ALA A 59 -25.12 23.83 16.72
CA ALA A 59 -25.66 25.13 17.10
C ALA A 59 -24.63 26.26 16.86
N LYS A 60 -25.10 27.50 16.78
CA LYS A 60 -24.22 28.67 16.74
C LYS A 60 -23.40 28.71 18.06
N GLY A 61 -22.07 28.74 17.95
CA GLY A 61 -21.16 28.65 19.10
C GLY A 61 -20.67 27.22 19.43
N GLU A 62 -21.13 26.21 18.69
CA GLU A 62 -20.60 24.85 18.73
C GLU A 62 -19.83 24.52 17.44
N ILE A 63 -18.90 23.60 17.56
CA ILE A 63 -18.19 22.96 16.40
C ILE A 63 -18.33 21.47 16.52
N GLY A 64 -18.92 20.86 15.52
CA GLY A 64 -19.03 19.39 15.41
C GLY A 64 -17.71 18.77 15.00
N VAL A 65 -17.24 17.78 15.74
CA VAL A 65 -15.95 17.10 15.50
C VAL A 65 -16.13 15.60 15.40
N SER A 66 -15.43 14.98 14.43
CA SER A 66 -15.40 13.53 14.26
C SER A 66 -14.47 12.83 15.27
N ASP A 67 -14.61 11.50 15.39
CA ASP A 67 -13.81 10.67 16.30
C ASP A 67 -12.30 10.82 16.07
N GLU A 68 -11.86 11.08 14.82
CA GLU A 68 -10.45 11.30 14.47
C GLU A 68 -9.89 12.56 15.14
N ILE A 69 -10.68 13.63 15.16
CA ILE A 69 -10.30 14.91 15.81
C ILE A 69 -10.29 14.74 17.32
N ILE A 70 -11.35 14.11 17.88
CA ILE A 70 -11.47 13.84 19.31
C ILE A 70 -10.23 13.09 19.81
N LYS A 71 -9.84 12.01 19.13
CA LYS A 71 -8.66 11.21 19.47
C LYS A 71 -7.36 12.00 19.35
N LYS A 72 -7.19 12.75 18.25
CA LYS A 72 -5.95 13.49 17.97
C LYS A 72 -5.73 14.65 18.94
N LEU A 73 -6.77 15.39 19.25
CA LEU A 73 -6.72 16.52 20.18
C LEU A 73 -6.95 16.07 21.64
N SER A 74 -7.45 14.85 21.87
CA SER A 74 -7.85 14.32 23.19
C SER A 74 -8.94 15.18 23.86
N LEU A 75 -9.96 15.56 23.08
CA LEU A 75 -11.02 16.46 23.51
C LEU A 75 -12.02 15.81 24.46
N LYS A 76 -12.63 16.66 25.27
CA LYS A 76 -13.83 16.34 26.05
C LYS A 76 -15.05 17.00 25.41
N GLU A 77 -16.24 16.43 25.59
CA GLU A 77 -17.49 17.03 25.12
C GLU A 77 -17.67 18.41 25.76
N GLY A 78 -18.02 19.41 24.96
CA GLY A 78 -18.20 20.80 25.42
C GLY A 78 -16.89 21.56 25.69
N GLU A 79 -15.73 20.97 25.49
CA GLU A 79 -14.43 21.64 25.64
C GLU A 79 -14.32 22.81 24.66
N LYS A 80 -13.74 23.93 25.13
CA LYS A 80 -13.49 25.08 24.28
C LYS A 80 -12.35 24.85 23.34
N ILE A 81 -12.54 25.19 22.07
CA ILE A 81 -11.57 25.07 21.00
C ILE A 81 -11.51 26.39 20.24
N GLU A 82 -10.32 26.82 19.90
CA GLU A 82 -10.14 27.95 19.00
C GLU A 82 -10.16 27.46 17.54
N VAL A 83 -10.94 28.15 16.71
CA VAL A 83 -11.01 27.93 15.25
C VAL A 83 -10.36 29.11 14.55
N VAL A 84 -9.30 28.82 13.81
CA VAL A 84 -8.52 29.82 13.08
C VAL A 84 -8.58 29.51 11.59
N PHE A 85 -8.91 30.52 10.79
CA PHE A 85 -8.85 30.41 9.33
C PHE A 85 -7.40 30.21 8.89
N LEU A 86 -7.18 29.27 7.99
CA LEU A 86 -5.88 29.02 7.39
C LEU A 86 -5.91 29.45 5.92
N PRO A 87 -4.97 30.30 5.49
CA PRO A 87 -4.83 30.61 4.07
C PRO A 87 -4.47 29.35 3.28
N PRO A 88 -4.64 29.37 1.94
CA PRO A 88 -4.16 28.29 1.07
C PRO A 88 -2.71 27.93 1.36
N SER A 89 -2.42 26.63 1.41
CA SER A 89 -1.07 26.15 1.69
C SER A 89 -0.06 26.66 0.66
N LYS A 90 1.15 27.00 1.12
CA LYS A 90 2.30 27.31 0.24
C LYS A 90 2.62 26.17 -0.72
N SER A 91 2.31 24.92 -0.35
CA SER A 91 2.45 23.75 -1.20
C SER A 91 1.77 23.92 -2.55
N LEU A 92 0.64 24.67 -2.63
CA LEU A 92 -0.02 24.95 -3.91
C LEU A 92 0.86 25.75 -4.89
N ILE A 93 1.72 26.63 -4.40
CA ILE A 93 2.68 27.37 -5.23
C ILE A 93 3.67 26.38 -5.86
N PHE A 94 4.14 25.42 -5.08
CA PHE A 94 5.09 24.40 -5.52
C PHE A 94 4.43 23.38 -6.47
N ILE A 95 3.19 23.00 -6.20
CA ILE A 95 2.40 22.13 -7.10
C ILE A 95 2.21 22.83 -8.45
N LYS A 96 1.83 24.11 -8.48
CA LYS A 96 1.73 24.93 -9.70
C LYS A 96 3.07 25.07 -10.43
N LYS A 97 4.16 25.22 -9.67
CA LYS A 97 5.53 25.21 -10.24
C LYS A 97 5.82 23.90 -10.98
N LYS A 98 5.42 22.74 -10.40
CA LYS A 98 5.57 21.43 -11.04
C LYS A 98 4.69 21.28 -12.27
N LEU A 99 3.43 21.70 -12.22
CA LEU A 99 2.53 21.74 -13.38
C LEU A 99 3.12 22.52 -14.56
N ASN A 100 3.85 23.61 -14.27
CA ASN A 100 4.57 24.40 -15.27
C ASN A 100 5.89 23.75 -15.74
N GLY A 101 6.13 22.47 -15.42
CA GLY A 101 7.29 21.71 -15.87
C GLY A 101 8.60 22.02 -15.14
N LYS A 102 8.58 22.86 -14.09
CA LYS A 102 9.78 23.18 -13.32
C LYS A 102 10.08 22.12 -12.27
N ALA A 103 11.35 21.80 -12.06
CA ALA A 103 11.77 20.87 -11.03
C ALA A 103 11.56 21.44 -9.61
N LEU A 104 11.20 20.56 -8.69
CA LEU A 104 11.03 20.88 -7.28
C LEU A 104 12.32 20.63 -6.48
N SER A 105 12.61 21.48 -5.55
CA SER A 105 13.69 21.31 -4.56
C SER A 105 13.29 20.31 -3.46
N ASN A 106 14.27 19.91 -2.65
CA ASN A 106 14.02 19.04 -1.49
C ASN A 106 13.05 19.69 -0.49
N CYS A 107 13.22 20.98 -0.19
CA CYS A 107 12.34 21.69 0.75
C CYS A 107 10.90 21.74 0.24
N GLU A 108 10.70 22.05 -1.06
CA GLU A 108 9.36 22.13 -1.66
C GLU A 108 8.65 20.78 -1.64
N ILE A 109 9.35 19.68 -1.96
CA ILE A 109 8.77 18.32 -1.89
C ILE A 109 8.47 17.93 -0.44
N ASN A 110 9.37 18.21 0.50
CA ASN A 110 9.12 17.92 1.92
C ASN A 110 7.87 18.67 2.41
N GLU A 111 7.68 19.95 2.06
CA GLU A 111 6.51 20.72 2.47
C GLU A 111 5.22 20.15 1.89
N ILE A 112 5.19 19.84 0.59
CA ILE A 112 4.02 19.19 -0.04
C ILE A 112 3.67 17.87 0.68
N ILE A 113 4.65 17.02 0.94
CA ILE A 113 4.42 15.70 1.54
C ILE A 113 4.01 15.83 3.01
N GLN A 114 4.56 16.79 3.76
CA GLN A 114 4.11 17.10 5.11
C GLN A 114 2.67 17.61 5.14
N ASP A 115 2.30 18.49 4.23
CA ASP A 115 0.93 19.00 4.12
C ASP A 115 -0.07 17.90 3.75
N ILE A 116 0.30 16.98 2.85
CA ILE A 116 -0.49 15.78 2.58
C ILE A 116 -0.63 14.95 3.87
N SER A 117 0.47 14.70 4.59
CA SER A 117 0.46 13.90 5.81
C SER A 117 -0.42 14.51 6.90
N ASN A 118 -0.40 15.83 7.04
CA ASN A 118 -1.11 16.56 8.09
C ASN A 118 -2.56 16.91 7.73
N ASN A 119 -3.07 16.49 6.56
CA ASN A 119 -4.39 16.88 6.00
C ASN A 119 -4.49 18.40 5.71
N SER A 120 -3.38 19.07 5.49
CA SER A 120 -3.36 20.49 5.09
C SER A 120 -3.66 20.69 3.60
N LEU A 121 -3.63 19.62 2.79
CA LEU A 121 -4.09 19.61 1.41
C LEU A 121 -5.39 18.81 1.28
N SER A 122 -6.33 19.36 0.54
CA SER A 122 -7.57 18.69 0.15
C SER A 122 -7.32 17.60 -0.90
N GLU A 123 -8.27 16.68 -1.10
CA GLU A 123 -8.14 15.67 -2.16
C GLU A 123 -7.98 16.27 -3.57
N PRO A 124 -8.71 17.34 -3.97
CA PRO A 124 -8.45 18.02 -5.24
C PRO A 124 -7.02 18.58 -5.38
N GLU A 125 -6.43 19.09 -4.30
CA GLU A 125 -5.06 19.61 -4.32
C GLU A 125 -4.03 18.49 -4.40
N ILE A 126 -4.28 17.36 -3.72
CA ILE A 126 -3.48 16.14 -3.87
C ILE A 126 -3.60 15.60 -5.30
N ALA A 127 -4.81 15.59 -5.87
CA ALA A 127 -5.04 15.20 -7.25
C ALA A 127 -4.26 16.06 -8.23
N LEU A 128 -4.18 17.37 -7.99
CA LEU A 128 -3.39 18.30 -8.78
C LEU A 128 -1.89 17.96 -8.74
N PHE A 129 -1.36 17.61 -7.56
CA PHE A 129 0.03 17.17 -7.42
C PHE A 129 0.31 15.86 -8.16
N ILE A 130 -0.60 14.87 -8.04
CA ILE A 130 -0.50 13.59 -8.74
C ILE A 130 -0.54 13.81 -10.25
N SER A 131 -1.45 14.66 -10.74
CA SER A 131 -1.56 15.01 -12.16
C SER A 131 -0.30 15.71 -12.66
N ALA A 132 0.29 16.61 -11.87
CA ALA A 132 1.55 17.26 -12.20
C ALA A 132 2.72 16.25 -12.31
N MET A 133 2.77 15.26 -11.42
CA MET A 133 3.76 14.17 -11.51
C MET A 133 3.52 13.26 -12.72
N TYR A 134 2.27 12.99 -13.06
CA TYR A 134 1.90 12.16 -14.20
C TYR A 134 2.28 12.81 -15.53
N GLU A 135 1.92 14.08 -15.73
CA GLU A 135 2.12 14.80 -16.99
C GLU A 135 3.59 15.24 -17.19
N ARG A 136 4.23 15.73 -16.14
CA ARG A 136 5.57 16.30 -16.23
C ARG A 136 6.67 15.36 -15.78
N GLY A 137 6.34 14.25 -15.14
CA GLY A 137 7.30 13.35 -14.52
C GLY A 137 8.09 14.00 -13.39
N MET A 138 8.97 13.23 -12.78
CA MET A 138 10.01 13.71 -11.86
C MET A 138 11.36 13.15 -12.28
N ASN A 139 12.40 13.97 -12.19
CA ASN A 139 13.77 13.51 -12.37
C ASN A 139 14.20 12.64 -11.17
N MET A 140 15.40 12.02 -11.26
CA MET A 140 15.87 11.12 -10.19
C MET A 140 16.11 11.83 -8.87
N LYS A 141 16.54 13.12 -8.87
CA LYS A 141 16.72 13.89 -7.63
C LYS A 141 15.37 14.14 -6.97
N GLU A 142 14.36 14.58 -7.72
CA GLU A 142 13.00 14.77 -7.22
C GLU A 142 12.42 13.46 -6.68
N THR A 143 12.64 12.33 -7.38
CA THR A 143 12.18 11.01 -6.93
C THR A 143 12.83 10.60 -5.60
N ILE A 144 14.12 10.86 -5.42
CA ILE A 144 14.81 10.64 -4.14
C ILE A 144 14.22 11.51 -3.03
N TYR A 145 14.03 12.80 -3.29
CA TYR A 145 13.43 13.73 -2.32
C TYR A 145 12.01 13.27 -1.92
N LEU A 146 11.24 12.78 -2.89
CA LEU A 146 9.91 12.23 -2.63
C LEU A 146 9.97 11.00 -1.72
N ILE A 147 10.89 10.05 -1.98
CA ILE A 147 11.10 8.87 -1.14
C ILE A 147 11.44 9.30 0.30
N GLU A 148 12.42 10.19 0.45
CA GLU A 148 12.88 10.67 1.75
C GLU A 148 11.79 11.43 2.51
N ALA A 149 11.03 12.28 1.81
CA ALA A 149 9.92 13.02 2.39
C ALA A 149 8.81 12.08 2.90
N ILE A 150 8.43 11.07 2.10
CA ILE A 150 7.42 10.08 2.49
C ILE A 150 7.86 9.32 3.75
N ILE A 151 9.12 8.88 3.83
CA ILE A 151 9.65 8.17 5.01
C ILE A 151 9.59 9.05 6.26
N LYS A 152 9.92 10.34 6.14
CA LYS A 152 9.91 11.29 7.26
C LYS A 152 8.52 11.52 7.85
N THR A 153 7.44 11.25 7.11
CA THR A 153 6.07 11.41 7.62
C THR A 153 5.63 10.29 8.54
N GLY A 154 6.34 9.17 8.57
CA GLY A 154 5.94 7.97 9.29
C GLY A 154 6.98 7.45 10.28
N GLU A 155 6.63 6.34 10.89
CA GLU A 155 7.49 5.62 11.81
C GLU A 155 8.41 4.66 11.06
N VAL A 156 9.65 4.54 11.48
CA VAL A 156 10.61 3.58 10.92
C VAL A 156 10.68 2.36 11.84
N LEU A 157 10.44 1.18 11.26
CA LEU A 157 10.54 -0.08 12.00
C LEU A 157 12.02 -0.43 12.24
N LYS A 158 12.49 -0.22 13.45
CA LYS A 158 13.83 -0.67 13.86
C LYS A 158 13.79 -2.16 14.26
N PHE A 159 14.18 -3.04 13.33
CA PHE A 159 14.28 -4.48 13.58
C PHE A 159 15.71 -4.97 13.30
N LYS A 160 16.34 -5.58 14.31
CA LYS A 160 17.68 -6.12 14.17
C LYS A 160 17.61 -7.53 13.60
N ALA A 161 17.95 -7.69 12.31
CA ALA A 161 18.10 -8.98 11.66
C ALA A 161 19.35 -8.96 10.76
N LYS A 162 20.06 -10.11 10.71
CA LYS A 162 21.22 -10.27 9.83
C LYS A 162 20.80 -10.17 8.37
N TYR A 163 19.74 -10.88 8.01
CA TYR A 163 19.18 -10.96 6.65
C TYR A 163 17.72 -10.52 6.63
N LEU A 164 17.49 -9.21 6.60
CA LEU A 164 16.15 -8.66 6.41
C LEU A 164 15.91 -8.49 4.92
N VAL A 165 15.02 -9.31 4.37
CA VAL A 165 14.75 -9.40 2.94
C VAL A 165 13.32 -8.97 2.62
N ASP A 166 13.06 -8.56 1.39
CA ASP A 166 11.73 -8.24 0.90
C ASP A 166 11.60 -8.58 -0.60
N LYS A 167 10.39 -8.86 -1.01
CA LYS A 167 9.98 -9.04 -2.42
C LYS A 167 8.84 -8.09 -2.73
N HIS A 168 8.92 -7.42 -3.86
CA HIS A 168 7.85 -6.58 -4.37
C HIS A 168 7.58 -6.87 -5.84
N SER A 169 6.32 -6.73 -6.28
CA SER A 169 5.98 -6.70 -7.70
C SER A 169 5.42 -5.32 -8.03
N VAL A 170 5.75 -4.78 -9.20
CA VAL A 170 5.13 -3.52 -9.66
C VAL A 170 3.63 -3.69 -9.94
N GLY A 171 3.14 -4.94 -9.99
CA GLY A 171 1.72 -5.28 -10.06
C GLY A 171 1.14 -5.32 -11.47
N GLY A 172 -0.19 -5.31 -11.55
CA GLY A 172 -0.93 -5.25 -12.80
C GLY A 172 -1.24 -6.60 -13.46
N ILE A 173 -0.84 -7.72 -12.84
CA ILE A 173 -1.11 -9.07 -13.36
C ILE A 173 -2.07 -9.78 -12.40
N PRO A 174 -3.28 -10.17 -12.84
CA PRO A 174 -4.21 -10.97 -12.05
C PRO A 174 -3.59 -12.30 -11.63
N GLY A 175 -3.92 -12.77 -10.44
CA GLY A 175 -3.42 -14.04 -9.92
C GLY A 175 -1.94 -14.06 -9.53
N ASN A 176 -1.19 -12.93 -9.66
CA ASN A 176 0.24 -12.87 -9.34
C ASN A 176 0.50 -12.91 -7.82
N CYS A 177 -0.04 -13.94 -7.17
CA CYS A 177 0.03 -14.16 -5.72
C CYS A 177 1.32 -14.85 -5.26
N THR A 178 2.47 -14.46 -5.84
CA THR A 178 3.78 -15.07 -5.53
C THR A 178 4.29 -14.73 -4.13
N THR A 179 3.88 -13.61 -3.56
CA THR A 179 4.41 -13.14 -2.26
C THR A 179 4.15 -14.10 -1.11
N PRO A 180 2.92 -14.63 -0.89
CA PRO A 180 2.65 -15.57 0.18
C PRO A 180 3.34 -16.94 0.04
N ILE A 181 3.92 -17.22 -1.14
CA ILE A 181 4.75 -18.40 -1.38
C ILE A 181 6.22 -18.08 -1.10
N VAL A 182 6.71 -16.93 -1.58
CA VAL A 182 8.11 -16.49 -1.39
C VAL A 182 8.43 -16.26 0.09
N VAL A 183 7.51 -15.64 0.84
CA VAL A 183 7.72 -15.31 2.26
C VAL A 183 8.02 -16.54 3.12
N PRO A 184 7.20 -17.59 3.12
CA PRO A 184 7.48 -18.78 3.92
C PRO A 184 8.70 -19.56 3.45
N ILE A 185 9.00 -19.62 2.12
CA ILE A 185 10.24 -20.23 1.62
C ILE A 185 11.45 -19.52 2.20
N CYS A 186 11.49 -18.19 2.14
CA CYS A 186 12.58 -17.39 2.67
C CYS A 186 12.69 -17.52 4.20
N ALA A 187 11.58 -17.51 4.92
CA ALA A 187 11.55 -17.66 6.36
C ALA A 187 12.01 -19.07 6.81
N ALA A 188 11.60 -20.13 6.09
CA ALA A 188 12.06 -21.50 6.33
C ALA A 188 13.57 -21.67 6.07
N ALA A 189 14.17 -20.85 5.18
CA ALA A 189 15.61 -20.76 4.97
C ALA A 189 16.35 -19.94 6.06
N GLY A 190 15.66 -19.42 7.06
CA GLY A 190 16.22 -18.59 8.14
C GLY A 190 16.49 -17.13 7.74
N LEU A 191 15.77 -16.61 6.72
CA LEU A 191 15.74 -15.20 6.41
C LEU A 191 14.61 -14.52 7.19
N THR A 192 14.75 -13.22 7.48
CA THR A 192 13.68 -12.44 8.11
C THR A 192 12.92 -11.67 7.03
N VAL A 193 11.58 -11.80 7.03
CA VAL A 193 10.71 -11.14 6.05
C VAL A 193 9.61 -10.36 6.75
N ILE A 194 9.69 -9.03 6.71
CA ILE A 194 8.60 -8.16 7.18
C ILE A 194 7.86 -7.64 5.95
N LYS A 195 6.86 -8.40 5.52
CA LYS A 195 6.11 -8.07 4.31
C LYS A 195 4.98 -7.11 4.61
N THR A 196 5.17 -5.86 4.21
CA THR A 196 4.08 -4.89 4.12
C THR A 196 3.52 -4.89 2.70
N SER A 197 2.23 -5.02 2.55
CA SER A 197 1.54 -5.03 1.25
C SER A 197 0.39 -4.03 1.22
N SER A 198 0.01 -3.61 0.01
CA SER A 198 -1.22 -2.84 -0.20
C SER A 198 -2.40 -3.81 -0.36
N ARG A 199 -3.60 -3.26 -0.18
CA ARG A 199 -4.82 -3.82 -0.75
C ARG A 199 -4.81 -3.59 -2.26
N ALA A 200 -5.71 -4.23 -3.00
CA ALA A 200 -5.80 -4.10 -4.45
C ALA A 200 -5.88 -2.63 -4.89
N ILE A 201 -5.07 -2.29 -5.89
CA ILE A 201 -5.06 -0.97 -6.54
C ILE A 201 -5.55 -1.11 -7.98
N THR A 202 -4.85 -1.91 -8.78
CA THR A 202 -5.14 -2.15 -10.20
C THR A 202 -5.49 -3.60 -10.51
N SER A 203 -5.09 -4.55 -9.65
CA SER A 203 -5.43 -5.98 -9.75
C SER A 203 -6.73 -6.31 -9.02
N ALA A 204 -7.25 -7.53 -9.20
CA ALA A 204 -8.45 -8.04 -8.52
C ALA A 204 -8.23 -8.23 -7.02
N ALA A 205 -7.00 -8.60 -6.61
CA ALA A 205 -6.61 -8.76 -5.22
C ALA A 205 -5.18 -8.25 -4.99
N GLY A 206 -4.92 -7.71 -3.79
CA GLY A 206 -3.58 -7.47 -3.27
C GLY A 206 -3.21 -8.57 -2.27
N THR A 207 -1.92 -8.70 -1.95
CA THR A 207 -1.47 -9.70 -0.97
C THR A 207 -2.18 -9.56 0.40
N ALA A 208 -2.49 -8.33 0.82
CA ALA A 208 -3.22 -8.11 2.07
C ALA A 208 -4.65 -8.70 1.99
N ASP A 209 -5.35 -8.47 0.87
CA ASP A 209 -6.71 -8.98 0.66
C ASP A 209 -6.74 -10.51 0.68
N VAL A 210 -5.76 -11.15 0.03
CA VAL A 210 -5.63 -12.62 0.00
C VAL A 210 -5.40 -13.19 1.40
N ILE A 211 -4.46 -12.64 2.17
CA ILE A 211 -4.16 -13.15 3.53
C ILE A 211 -5.31 -12.85 4.49
N GLU A 212 -6.03 -11.75 4.31
CA GLU A 212 -7.15 -11.35 5.17
C GLU A 212 -8.35 -12.31 5.08
N THR A 213 -8.42 -13.16 4.05
CA THR A 213 -9.44 -14.24 3.99
C THR A 213 -9.30 -15.26 5.12
N ILE A 214 -8.07 -15.45 5.64
CA ILE A 214 -7.77 -16.48 6.65
C ILE A 214 -7.09 -15.95 7.91
N ALA A 215 -6.53 -14.75 7.90
CA ALA A 215 -5.77 -14.20 9.02
C ALA A 215 -5.98 -12.69 9.17
N ASN A 216 -5.66 -12.15 10.35
CA ASN A 216 -5.59 -10.71 10.51
C ASN A 216 -4.36 -10.15 9.78
N VAL A 217 -4.51 -8.97 9.18
CA VAL A 217 -3.43 -8.24 8.47
C VAL A 217 -3.15 -6.87 9.08
N GLU A 218 -3.91 -6.47 10.10
CA GLU A 218 -3.76 -5.19 10.79
C GLU A 218 -3.16 -5.41 12.18
N PHE A 219 -1.99 -4.86 12.40
CA PHE A 219 -1.23 -5.00 13.62
C PHE A 219 -0.48 -3.70 13.94
N SER A 220 -0.26 -3.45 15.21
CA SER A 220 0.67 -2.44 15.68
C SER A 220 2.12 -2.83 15.41
N MET A 221 3.03 -1.86 15.45
CA MET A 221 4.47 -2.11 15.27
C MET A 221 5.04 -3.10 16.30
N GLU A 222 4.54 -3.07 17.54
CA GLU A 222 4.98 -3.96 18.61
C GLU A 222 4.49 -5.40 18.38
N GLU A 223 3.27 -5.58 17.92
CA GLU A 223 2.74 -6.90 17.56
C GLU A 223 3.51 -7.51 16.39
N ILE A 224 3.83 -6.71 15.38
CA ILE A 224 4.66 -7.16 14.25
C ILE A 224 6.03 -7.65 14.74
N LYS A 225 6.67 -6.89 15.63
CA LYS A 225 7.96 -7.34 16.21
C LYS A 225 7.83 -8.68 16.93
N LYS A 226 6.74 -8.90 17.69
CA LYS A 226 6.47 -10.18 18.38
C LYS A 226 6.24 -11.32 17.38
N ILE A 227 5.41 -11.10 16.34
CA ILE A 227 5.14 -12.09 15.28
C ILE A 227 6.45 -12.47 14.59
N VAL A 228 7.22 -11.48 14.11
CA VAL A 228 8.46 -11.72 13.37
C VAL A 228 9.54 -12.38 14.26
N LYS A 229 9.63 -12.02 15.52
CA LYS A 229 10.53 -12.70 16.47
C LYS A 229 10.20 -14.19 16.62
N LYS A 230 8.90 -14.54 16.59
CA LYS A 230 8.42 -15.92 16.72
C LYS A 230 8.58 -16.73 15.46
N THR A 231 8.21 -16.17 14.30
CA THR A 231 8.04 -16.93 13.04
C THR A 231 9.14 -16.65 12.00
N GLY A 232 9.91 -15.59 12.17
CA GLY A 232 10.84 -15.07 11.17
C GLY A 232 10.19 -14.20 10.12
N ALA A 233 8.84 -14.15 10.03
CA ALA A 233 8.16 -13.37 8.99
C ALA A 233 6.77 -12.89 9.42
N CYS A 234 6.23 -11.91 8.69
CA CYS A 234 4.82 -11.52 8.73
C CYS A 234 4.35 -11.03 7.36
N MET A 235 3.03 -11.07 7.13
CA MET A 235 2.37 -10.54 5.93
C MET A 235 1.23 -9.63 6.38
N VAL A 236 1.46 -8.31 6.34
CA VAL A 236 0.55 -7.33 6.94
C VAL A 236 0.14 -6.25 5.95
N TRP A 237 -0.98 -5.61 6.20
CA TRP A 237 -1.40 -4.44 5.44
C TRP A 237 -0.59 -3.21 5.85
N GLY A 238 0.11 -2.62 4.88
CA GLY A 238 0.94 -1.42 5.12
C GLY A 238 0.13 -0.17 5.46
N GLY A 239 -1.16 -0.13 5.11
CA GLY A 239 -2.04 1.01 5.40
C GLY A 239 -2.44 1.12 6.88
N SER A 240 -2.45 0.02 7.64
CA SER A 240 -2.68 0.04 9.09
C SER A 240 -1.48 0.55 9.87
N LEU A 241 -0.31 0.51 9.26
CA LEU A 241 0.93 0.95 9.87
C LEU A 241 1.18 2.43 9.59
N LYS A 242 1.59 3.17 10.60
CA LYS A 242 1.99 4.57 10.47
C LYS A 242 3.39 4.71 9.83
N ILE A 243 3.76 3.79 8.93
CA ILE A 243 5.11 3.76 8.32
C ILE A 243 5.25 4.82 7.22
N VAL A 244 4.23 4.99 6.38
CA VAL A 244 4.24 5.93 5.24
C VAL A 244 2.85 6.58 5.06
N PRO A 245 2.36 7.35 6.03
CA PRO A 245 0.98 7.87 6.01
C PRO A 245 0.68 8.77 4.81
N ALA A 246 1.65 9.57 4.35
CA ALA A 246 1.47 10.39 3.15
C ALA A 246 1.25 9.52 1.89
N ASP A 247 2.02 8.44 1.72
CA ASP A 247 1.88 7.51 0.60
C ASP A 247 0.48 6.88 0.54
N ASN A 248 -0.08 6.48 1.69
CA ASN A 248 -1.43 5.91 1.75
C ASN A 248 -2.51 6.90 1.26
N LYS A 249 -2.35 8.19 1.55
CA LYS A 249 -3.27 9.24 1.09
C LYS A 249 -3.12 9.49 -0.41
N ILE A 250 -1.89 9.54 -0.91
CA ILE A 250 -1.61 9.68 -2.33
C ILE A 250 -2.24 8.51 -3.11
N ILE A 251 -1.99 7.26 -2.69
CA ILE A 251 -2.56 6.06 -3.32
C ILE A 251 -4.10 6.09 -3.33
N ARG A 252 -4.75 6.60 -2.30
CA ARG A 252 -6.21 6.73 -2.27
C ARG A 252 -6.71 7.64 -3.39
N VAL A 253 -6.06 8.77 -3.62
CA VAL A 253 -6.42 9.70 -4.70
C VAL A 253 -6.04 9.14 -6.07
N GLU A 254 -4.89 8.47 -6.20
CA GLU A 254 -4.50 7.75 -7.44
C GLU A 254 -5.56 6.74 -7.88
N LYS A 255 -6.15 6.01 -6.93
CA LYS A 255 -7.25 5.07 -7.22
C LYS A 255 -8.47 5.77 -7.83
N ILE A 256 -8.86 6.92 -7.27
CA ILE A 256 -10.00 7.71 -7.76
C ILE A 256 -9.71 8.21 -9.17
N LEU A 257 -8.50 8.71 -9.42
CA LEU A 257 -8.08 9.25 -10.71
C LEU A 257 -7.77 8.15 -11.75
N ASN A 258 -7.58 6.91 -11.30
CA ASN A 258 -7.09 5.79 -12.13
C ASN A 258 -5.79 6.11 -12.89
N ILE A 259 -4.88 6.85 -12.26
CA ILE A 259 -3.54 7.18 -12.78
C ILE A 259 -2.46 6.75 -11.79
N ASP A 260 -1.25 6.51 -12.32
CA ASP A 260 -0.14 5.95 -11.56
C ASP A 260 1.19 6.55 -12.08
N PRO A 261 1.61 7.70 -11.54
CA PRO A 261 2.85 8.35 -11.93
C PRO A 261 4.05 7.45 -11.62
N GLU A 262 4.96 7.29 -12.57
CA GLU A 262 6.14 6.42 -12.42
C GLU A 262 6.99 6.79 -11.20
N SER A 263 7.17 8.09 -10.93
CA SER A 263 7.91 8.58 -9.77
C SER A 263 7.26 8.19 -8.45
N GLN A 264 5.91 8.26 -8.39
CA GLN A 264 5.16 7.87 -7.20
C GLN A 264 5.16 6.34 -7.01
N LEU A 265 5.02 5.56 -8.08
CA LEU A 265 5.18 4.11 -8.04
C LEU A 265 6.53 3.72 -7.41
N ILE A 266 7.61 4.33 -7.88
CA ILE A 266 8.96 4.08 -7.37
C ILE A 266 9.07 4.52 -5.91
N ALA A 267 8.58 5.72 -5.58
CA ALA A 267 8.64 6.26 -4.23
C ALA A 267 7.83 5.42 -3.23
N SER A 268 6.63 5.00 -3.60
CA SER A 268 5.78 4.11 -2.79
C SER A 268 6.45 2.77 -2.50
N ILE A 269 7.09 2.16 -3.51
CA ILE A 269 7.83 0.91 -3.34
C ILE A 269 9.01 1.12 -2.39
N MET A 270 9.88 2.08 -2.71
CA MET A 270 11.13 2.27 -1.98
C MET A 270 10.92 2.74 -0.54
N SER A 271 10.02 3.69 -0.30
CA SER A 271 9.76 4.22 1.04
C SER A 271 9.34 3.12 2.02
N LYS A 272 8.44 2.20 1.61
CA LYS A 272 8.02 1.06 2.43
C LYS A 272 9.19 0.12 2.78
N LYS A 273 10.07 -0.17 1.80
CA LYS A 273 11.23 -1.05 2.00
C LYS A 273 12.27 -0.43 2.92
N LEU A 274 12.50 0.86 2.76
CA LEU A 274 13.43 1.63 3.58
C LEU A 274 12.90 1.82 5.01
N ALA A 275 11.60 2.13 5.16
CA ALA A 275 10.97 2.31 6.47
C ALA A 275 10.93 1.02 7.30
N VAL A 276 10.84 -0.15 6.66
CA VAL A 276 10.96 -1.46 7.31
C VAL A 276 12.42 -1.85 7.55
N GLY A 277 13.38 -1.20 6.89
CA GLY A 277 14.81 -1.47 7.04
C GLY A 277 15.32 -2.65 6.20
N SER A 278 14.59 -3.05 5.14
CA SER A 278 15.00 -4.16 4.24
C SER A 278 16.38 -3.90 3.64
N LYS A 279 17.24 -4.93 3.67
CA LYS A 279 18.62 -4.85 3.16
C LYS A 279 18.77 -5.47 1.77
N TYR A 280 18.02 -6.53 1.51
CA TYR A 280 18.02 -7.29 0.26
C TYR A 280 16.60 -7.26 -0.32
N ILE A 281 16.46 -6.75 -1.53
CA ILE A 281 15.15 -6.49 -2.12
C ILE A 281 15.11 -7.09 -3.53
N VAL A 282 14.14 -7.94 -3.79
CA VAL A 282 13.82 -8.40 -5.15
C VAL A 282 12.59 -7.65 -5.63
N ILE A 283 12.71 -7.04 -6.81
CA ILE A 283 11.62 -6.33 -7.48
C ILE A 283 11.26 -7.10 -8.75
N ASP A 284 10.07 -7.69 -8.76
CA ASP A 284 9.44 -8.30 -9.91
C ASP A 284 8.80 -7.23 -10.79
N ILE A 285 9.20 -7.14 -12.04
CA ILE A 285 8.67 -6.18 -13.03
C ILE A 285 8.05 -6.99 -14.17
N PRO A 286 6.77 -7.38 -14.04
CA PRO A 286 6.05 -8.02 -15.12
C PRO A 286 5.84 -7.02 -16.26
N TYR A 287 6.11 -7.45 -17.49
CA TYR A 287 5.89 -6.62 -18.68
C TYR A 287 5.07 -7.37 -19.73
N GLY A 288 4.28 -6.64 -20.50
CA GLY A 288 3.43 -7.22 -21.54
C GLY A 288 2.48 -6.18 -22.13
N LYS A 289 1.74 -6.57 -23.15
CA LYS A 289 0.78 -5.71 -23.86
C LYS A 289 -0.32 -5.17 -22.94
N THR A 290 -0.84 -6.01 -22.06
CA THR A 290 -1.92 -5.68 -21.11
C THR A 290 -1.41 -5.58 -19.67
N ALA A 291 -0.08 -5.71 -19.46
CA ALA A 291 0.57 -5.46 -18.19
C ALA A 291 0.61 -3.95 -17.87
N LYS A 292 1.04 -3.61 -16.64
CA LYS A 292 1.20 -2.23 -16.19
C LYS A 292 2.26 -1.46 -17.00
N VAL A 293 3.29 -2.17 -17.47
CA VAL A 293 4.39 -1.62 -18.27
C VAL A 293 4.75 -2.54 -19.43
N ASP A 294 5.21 -1.95 -20.52
CA ASP A 294 5.86 -2.65 -21.62
C ASP A 294 7.34 -2.96 -21.31
N LEU A 295 8.00 -3.71 -22.18
CA LEU A 295 9.42 -4.09 -22.00
C LEU A 295 10.37 -2.88 -21.95
N LYS A 296 10.09 -1.81 -22.72
CA LYS A 296 10.91 -0.59 -22.76
C LYS A 296 10.86 0.13 -21.42
N ARG A 297 9.65 0.35 -20.89
CA ARG A 297 9.43 0.95 -19.57
C ARG A 297 9.96 0.06 -18.44
N ALA A 298 9.78 -1.26 -18.53
CA ALA A 298 10.33 -2.20 -17.54
C ALA A 298 11.86 -2.10 -17.44
N LYS A 299 12.57 -1.98 -18.56
CA LYS A 299 14.02 -1.75 -18.58
C LYS A 299 14.43 -0.41 -17.96
N ILE A 300 13.64 0.64 -18.17
CA ILE A 300 13.86 1.96 -17.55
C ILE A 300 13.66 1.87 -16.03
N LEU A 301 12.55 1.28 -15.57
CA LEU A 301 12.29 1.06 -14.14
C LEU A 301 13.41 0.28 -13.47
N LYS A 302 13.88 -0.79 -14.11
CA LYS A 302 15.02 -1.57 -13.60
C LYS A 302 16.24 -0.68 -13.37
N LYS A 303 16.64 0.15 -14.34
CA LYS A 303 17.78 1.07 -14.20
C LYS A 303 17.57 2.05 -13.03
N LYS A 304 16.35 2.57 -12.85
CA LYS A 304 16.01 3.49 -11.76
C LYS A 304 16.12 2.80 -10.40
N PHE A 305 15.59 1.59 -10.25
CA PHE A 305 15.72 0.82 -9.00
C PHE A 305 17.16 0.41 -8.70
N ASP A 306 17.95 0.02 -9.72
CA ASP A 306 19.38 -0.28 -9.57
C ASP A 306 20.15 0.96 -9.06
N TYR A 307 19.84 2.16 -9.59
CA TYR A 307 20.41 3.41 -9.13
C TYR A 307 20.01 3.72 -7.66
N LEU A 308 18.74 3.60 -7.33
CA LEU A 308 18.23 3.84 -5.97
C LEU A 308 18.80 2.84 -4.96
N GLY A 309 19.02 1.59 -5.37
CA GLY A 309 19.70 0.59 -4.55
C GLY A 309 21.10 1.05 -4.14
N LYS A 310 21.87 1.59 -5.08
CA LYS A 310 23.19 2.16 -4.80
C LYS A 310 23.10 3.38 -3.89
N TYR A 311 22.18 4.31 -4.18
CA TYR A 311 22.01 5.55 -3.43
C TYR A 311 21.65 5.28 -1.96
N PHE A 312 20.67 4.39 -1.71
CA PHE A 312 20.22 4.04 -0.35
C PHE A 312 21.01 2.90 0.30
N HIS A 313 22.12 2.47 -0.29
CA HIS A 313 22.95 1.37 0.20
C HIS A 313 22.16 0.07 0.46
N LYS A 314 21.28 -0.27 -0.50
CA LYS A 314 20.47 -1.50 -0.48
C LYS A 314 20.87 -2.42 -1.64
N LYS A 315 20.86 -3.72 -1.38
CA LYS A 315 21.04 -4.72 -2.44
C LYS A 315 19.70 -4.95 -3.12
N ILE A 316 19.50 -4.35 -4.29
CA ILE A 316 18.28 -4.51 -5.10
C ILE A 316 18.61 -5.39 -6.30
N ARG A 317 17.73 -6.34 -6.62
CA ARG A 317 17.75 -7.09 -7.88
C ARG A 317 16.37 -7.02 -8.51
N CYS A 318 16.30 -6.40 -9.69
CA CYS A 318 15.10 -6.36 -10.49
C CYS A 318 15.06 -7.53 -11.46
N ILE A 319 13.93 -8.22 -11.54
CA ILE A 319 13.67 -9.33 -12.45
C ILE A 319 12.55 -8.92 -13.38
N LEU A 320 12.83 -8.94 -14.68
CA LEU A 320 11.85 -8.74 -15.73
C LEU A 320 11.15 -10.08 -15.97
N THR A 321 9.84 -10.14 -15.80
CA THR A 321 9.05 -11.36 -15.95
C THR A 321 7.98 -11.17 -17.01
N ASP A 322 7.55 -12.26 -17.62
CA ASP A 322 6.42 -12.25 -18.53
C ASP A 322 5.14 -11.87 -17.77
N GLY A 323 4.43 -10.90 -18.26
CA GLY A 323 3.16 -10.40 -17.78
C GLY A 323 2.15 -10.28 -18.91
N SER A 324 2.31 -11.05 -20.00
CA SER A 324 1.42 -11.00 -21.15
C SER A 324 0.01 -11.50 -20.85
N GLN A 325 -0.15 -12.31 -19.80
CA GLN A 325 -1.41 -12.90 -19.37
C GLN A 325 -1.46 -13.09 -17.85
N PRO A 326 -2.63 -13.40 -17.26
CA PRO A 326 -2.75 -13.80 -15.85
C PRO A 326 -1.83 -14.96 -15.49
N ILE A 327 -1.53 -15.12 -14.21
CA ILE A 327 -0.76 -16.21 -13.65
C ILE A 327 -1.60 -16.97 -12.64
N GLY A 328 -1.41 -18.31 -12.54
CA GLY A 328 -2.27 -19.15 -11.73
C GLY A 328 -3.64 -19.41 -12.38
N ASN A 329 -4.54 -20.00 -11.65
CA ASN A 329 -5.89 -20.36 -12.09
C ASN A 329 -6.96 -19.53 -11.41
N GLY A 330 -6.73 -19.11 -10.17
CA GLY A 330 -7.65 -18.32 -9.35
C GLY A 330 -7.39 -16.82 -9.47
N ILE A 331 -8.44 -16.03 -9.56
CA ILE A 331 -8.37 -14.57 -9.57
C ILE A 331 -9.39 -14.02 -8.58
N GLY A 332 -8.91 -13.24 -7.64
CA GLY A 332 -9.66 -12.78 -6.48
C GLY A 332 -9.13 -13.39 -5.18
N PRO A 333 -9.42 -12.76 -4.01
CA PRO A 333 -8.75 -13.11 -2.75
C PRO A 333 -8.83 -14.58 -2.36
N ALA A 334 -10.01 -15.18 -2.38
CA ALA A 334 -10.23 -16.58 -1.99
C ALA A 334 -9.63 -17.55 -3.00
N LEU A 335 -9.81 -17.31 -4.29
CA LEU A 335 -9.30 -18.18 -5.36
C LEU A 335 -7.78 -18.12 -5.46
N GLU A 336 -7.18 -16.94 -5.33
CA GLU A 336 -5.72 -16.80 -5.27
C GLU A 336 -5.14 -17.49 -4.02
N LEU A 337 -5.86 -17.44 -2.86
CA LEU A 337 -5.45 -18.20 -1.68
C LEU A 337 -5.50 -19.71 -1.93
N MET A 338 -6.51 -20.20 -2.61
CA MET A 338 -6.60 -21.61 -2.96
C MET A 338 -5.41 -22.06 -3.82
N ASP A 339 -5.06 -21.29 -4.84
CA ASP A 339 -3.92 -21.60 -5.72
C ASP A 339 -2.59 -21.62 -4.95
N LEU A 340 -2.35 -20.60 -4.11
CA LEU A 340 -1.11 -20.56 -3.34
C LEU A 340 -1.02 -21.69 -2.30
N VAL A 341 -2.15 -22.10 -1.70
CA VAL A 341 -2.16 -23.25 -0.78
C VAL A 341 -1.82 -24.53 -1.53
N LYS A 342 -2.40 -24.74 -2.72
CA LYS A 342 -2.06 -25.89 -3.58
C LYS A 342 -0.59 -25.91 -3.98
N VAL A 343 0.06 -24.74 -4.15
CA VAL A 343 1.51 -24.65 -4.41
C VAL A 343 2.33 -24.95 -3.16
N LEU A 344 1.90 -24.49 -1.99
CA LEU A 344 2.64 -24.67 -0.74
C LEU A 344 2.51 -26.06 -0.14
N ASP A 345 1.36 -26.69 -0.31
CA ASP A 345 1.06 -28.02 0.25
C ASP A 345 1.71 -29.12 -0.61
N PRO A 346 2.69 -29.88 -0.09
CA PRO A 346 3.40 -30.89 -0.86
C PRO A 346 2.49 -32.06 -1.30
N GLU A 347 1.31 -32.21 -0.70
CA GLU A 347 0.34 -33.27 -1.07
C GLU A 347 -0.59 -32.82 -2.21
N GLN A 348 -0.50 -31.56 -2.64
CA GLN A 348 -1.35 -31.01 -3.70
C GLN A 348 -0.53 -30.55 -4.90
N THR A 349 -1.21 -30.39 -6.04
CA THR A 349 -0.61 -29.84 -7.26
C THR A 349 -1.23 -28.47 -7.53
N GLY A 350 -0.43 -27.43 -7.41
CA GLY A 350 -0.81 -26.05 -7.72
C GLY A 350 -0.47 -25.63 -9.16
N PRO A 351 -0.82 -24.40 -9.55
CA PRO A 351 -0.45 -23.84 -10.86
C PRO A 351 1.07 -23.77 -11.02
N LYS A 352 1.58 -24.40 -12.07
CA LYS A 352 3.03 -24.53 -12.32
C LYS A 352 3.73 -23.21 -12.63
N ASP A 353 3.04 -22.29 -13.29
CA ASP A 353 3.53 -20.94 -13.60
C ASP A 353 3.71 -20.10 -12.33
N LEU A 354 2.74 -20.17 -11.41
CA LEU A 354 2.80 -19.51 -10.10
C LEU A 354 3.94 -20.09 -9.25
N GLU A 355 4.08 -21.42 -9.23
CA GLU A 355 5.16 -22.11 -8.55
C GLU A 355 6.51 -21.69 -9.10
N ALA A 356 6.74 -21.83 -10.40
CA ALA A 356 8.01 -21.52 -11.05
C ALA A 356 8.46 -20.08 -10.82
N LYS A 357 7.53 -19.12 -10.95
CA LYS A 357 7.82 -17.72 -10.69
C LYS A 357 8.16 -17.47 -9.22
N SER A 358 7.43 -18.09 -8.31
CA SER A 358 7.70 -17.97 -6.87
C SER A 358 9.06 -18.54 -6.48
N LEU A 359 9.42 -19.70 -7.02
CA LEU A 359 10.72 -20.32 -6.79
C LEU A 359 11.88 -19.48 -7.33
N MET A 360 11.73 -18.89 -8.51
CA MET A 360 12.73 -17.99 -9.09
C MET A 360 12.94 -16.74 -8.21
N LEU A 361 11.86 -16.12 -7.72
CA LEU A 361 11.93 -14.93 -6.87
C LEU A 361 12.52 -15.25 -5.48
N ALA A 362 12.09 -16.36 -4.85
CA ALA A 362 12.65 -16.83 -3.59
C ALA A 362 14.12 -17.22 -3.75
N GLY A 363 14.46 -17.98 -4.79
CA GLY A 363 15.82 -18.40 -5.11
C GLY A 363 16.77 -17.21 -5.28
N THR A 364 16.28 -16.15 -5.93
CA THR A 364 17.06 -14.91 -6.06
C THR A 364 17.40 -14.29 -4.69
N LEU A 365 16.46 -14.27 -3.74
CA LEU A 365 16.72 -13.79 -2.38
C LEU A 365 17.69 -14.68 -1.62
N LEU A 366 17.60 -16.00 -1.81
CA LEU A 366 18.53 -16.97 -1.22
C LEU A 366 19.97 -16.76 -1.72
N GLU A 367 20.15 -16.51 -3.02
CA GLU A 367 21.46 -16.16 -3.60
C GLU A 367 21.98 -14.81 -3.09
N MET A 368 21.15 -13.78 -3.10
CA MET A 368 21.54 -12.44 -2.65
C MET A 368 22.03 -12.42 -1.21
N THR A 369 21.51 -13.31 -0.37
CA THR A 369 21.86 -13.43 1.06
C THR A 369 22.98 -14.45 1.34
N GLY A 370 23.46 -15.16 0.31
CA GLY A 370 24.48 -16.19 0.44
C GLY A 370 23.97 -17.49 1.08
N LYS A 371 22.65 -17.70 1.13
CA LYS A 371 22.05 -18.98 1.56
C LYS A 371 22.17 -20.06 0.48
N ALA A 372 22.27 -19.64 -0.78
CA ALA A 372 22.60 -20.48 -1.93
C ALA A 372 23.73 -19.84 -2.73
N LYS A 373 24.51 -20.67 -3.44
CA LYS A 373 25.47 -20.18 -4.43
C LYS A 373 24.73 -19.59 -5.63
N LYS A 374 25.41 -18.75 -6.40
CA LYS A 374 24.86 -18.18 -7.62
C LYS A 374 24.43 -19.29 -8.59
N GLY A 375 23.20 -19.25 -9.06
CA GLY A 375 22.59 -20.25 -9.93
C GLY A 375 21.90 -21.42 -9.19
N GLU A 376 22.13 -21.59 -7.88
CA GLU A 376 21.55 -22.70 -7.09
C GLU A 376 20.32 -22.28 -6.28
N GLY A 377 19.98 -20.99 -6.28
CA GLY A 377 18.92 -20.43 -5.42
C GLY A 377 17.55 -21.04 -5.70
N THR A 378 17.17 -21.20 -6.97
CA THR A 378 15.89 -21.79 -7.36
C THR A 378 15.79 -23.26 -6.93
N MET A 379 16.89 -24.03 -7.05
CA MET A 379 16.94 -25.44 -6.60
C MET A 379 16.77 -25.53 -5.08
N LEU A 380 17.40 -24.64 -4.30
CA LEU A 380 17.21 -24.61 -2.85
C LEU A 380 15.79 -24.22 -2.49
N ALA A 381 15.20 -23.22 -3.15
CA ALA A 381 13.80 -22.83 -2.95
C ALA A 381 12.85 -23.99 -3.23
N HIS A 382 13.07 -24.73 -4.35
CA HIS A 382 12.32 -25.94 -4.70
C HIS A 382 12.43 -27.01 -3.61
N LYS A 383 13.63 -27.31 -3.12
CA LYS A 383 13.83 -28.26 -2.03
C LYS A 383 13.05 -27.86 -0.75
N ILE A 384 13.07 -26.57 -0.39
CA ILE A 384 12.34 -26.06 0.78
C ILE A 384 10.82 -26.19 0.58
N LEU A 385 10.32 -25.87 -0.61
CA LEU A 385 8.91 -25.98 -0.95
C LEU A 385 8.42 -27.43 -0.86
N HIS A 386 9.05 -28.33 -1.63
CA HIS A 386 8.60 -29.72 -1.73
C HIS A 386 8.92 -30.60 -0.51
N SER A 387 9.77 -30.13 0.40
CA SER A 387 9.94 -30.80 1.73
C SER A 387 8.84 -30.45 2.72
N GLY A 388 7.85 -29.65 2.37
CA GLY A 388 6.79 -29.18 3.26
C GLY A 388 7.19 -28.08 4.25
N LYS A 389 8.48 -27.75 4.37
CA LYS A 389 8.98 -26.73 5.31
C LYS A 389 8.38 -25.35 5.07
N ALA A 390 8.14 -24.98 3.81
CA ALA A 390 7.50 -23.71 3.46
C ALA A 390 6.04 -23.70 3.90
N TYR A 391 5.31 -24.81 3.74
CA TYR A 391 3.91 -24.93 4.15
C TYR A 391 3.76 -24.86 5.66
N GLU A 392 4.59 -25.60 6.41
CA GLU A 392 4.59 -25.50 7.88
C GLU A 392 4.90 -24.06 8.34
N LYS A 393 5.88 -23.41 7.71
CA LYS A 393 6.20 -22.01 8.01
C LYS A 393 5.05 -21.06 7.68
N PHE A 394 4.33 -21.29 6.58
CA PHE A 394 3.13 -20.53 6.24
C PHE A 394 2.05 -20.68 7.32
N LYS A 395 1.74 -21.91 7.74
CA LYS A 395 0.77 -22.18 8.83
C LYS A 395 1.18 -21.50 10.15
N GLU A 396 2.48 -21.51 10.46
CA GLU A 396 3.03 -20.85 11.67
C GLU A 396 2.80 -19.33 11.61
N ILE A 397 3.07 -18.69 10.46
CA ILE A 397 2.84 -17.24 10.25
C ILE A 397 1.35 -16.93 10.37
N ILE A 398 0.47 -17.68 9.67
CA ILE A 398 -0.98 -17.49 9.72
C ILE A 398 -1.52 -17.62 11.14
N LYS A 399 -1.08 -18.64 11.90
CA LYS A 399 -1.44 -18.81 13.30
C LYS A 399 -0.97 -17.64 14.18
N ALA A 400 0.25 -17.15 13.97
CA ALA A 400 0.79 -16.02 14.71
C ALA A 400 0.06 -14.69 14.38
N GLN A 401 -0.58 -14.62 13.22
CA GLN A 401 -1.45 -13.52 12.79
C GLN A 401 -2.93 -13.76 13.14
N ASN A 402 -3.22 -14.57 14.17
CA ASN A 402 -4.57 -14.90 14.64
C ASN A 402 -5.46 -15.54 13.55
N GLY A 403 -4.83 -16.24 12.61
CA GLY A 403 -5.49 -16.84 11.47
C GLY A 403 -5.81 -18.32 11.65
N ASN A 404 -6.66 -18.80 10.73
CA ASN A 404 -7.05 -20.20 10.64
C ASN A 404 -7.36 -20.54 9.17
N MET A 405 -6.71 -21.59 8.63
CA MET A 405 -6.91 -22.07 7.25
C MET A 405 -8.36 -22.50 6.98
N ARG A 406 -9.09 -22.95 8.00
CA ARG A 406 -10.51 -23.36 7.89
C ARG A 406 -11.48 -22.20 7.65
N ARG A 407 -11.02 -20.95 7.70
CA ARG A 407 -11.84 -19.75 7.41
C ARG A 407 -12.08 -19.53 5.92
N LEU A 408 -11.32 -20.18 5.05
CA LEU A 408 -11.51 -20.04 3.60
C LEU A 408 -12.93 -20.46 3.21
N ARG A 409 -13.61 -19.58 2.52
CA ARG A 409 -14.96 -19.77 1.96
C ARG A 409 -14.96 -19.29 0.52
N PHE A 410 -15.97 -19.69 -0.24
CA PHE A 410 -16.19 -19.28 -1.62
C PHE A 410 -17.60 -18.75 -1.78
N GLY A 411 -17.82 -17.93 -2.81
CA GLY A 411 -19.15 -17.45 -3.19
C GLY A 411 -20.09 -18.60 -3.54
N ASN A 412 -21.39 -18.37 -3.32
CA ASN A 412 -22.43 -19.39 -3.54
C ASN A 412 -22.84 -19.51 -5.00
N PHE A 413 -22.58 -18.49 -5.83
CA PHE A 413 -22.96 -18.47 -7.23
C PHE A 413 -21.79 -18.94 -8.09
N LYS A 414 -22.10 -19.84 -9.03
CA LYS A 414 -21.14 -20.34 -10.02
C LYS A 414 -21.80 -20.35 -11.38
N GLU A 415 -21.05 -19.92 -12.39
CA GLU A 415 -21.46 -19.99 -13.79
C GLU A 415 -20.28 -20.49 -14.62
N ASP A 416 -20.54 -21.51 -15.43
CA ASP A 416 -19.54 -22.04 -16.35
C ASP A 416 -19.68 -21.38 -17.72
N ILE A 417 -18.61 -20.71 -18.15
CA ILE A 417 -18.56 -20.07 -19.45
C ILE A 417 -17.79 -20.96 -20.43
N HIS A 418 -18.50 -21.53 -21.40
CA HIS A 418 -17.95 -22.42 -22.40
C HIS A 418 -17.61 -21.69 -23.70
N SER A 419 -16.50 -22.10 -24.33
CA SER A 419 -16.17 -21.62 -25.68
C SER A 419 -17.21 -22.09 -26.70
N LYS A 420 -17.68 -21.15 -27.54
CA LYS A 420 -18.62 -21.47 -28.65
C LYS A 420 -17.97 -22.23 -29.80
N LYS A 421 -16.66 -22.31 -29.86
CA LYS A 421 -15.89 -22.93 -30.93
C LYS A 421 -14.71 -23.72 -30.35
N LYS A 422 -14.38 -24.85 -31.00
CA LYS A 422 -13.17 -25.60 -30.72
C LYS A 422 -11.96 -24.76 -31.17
N GLY A 423 -10.95 -24.64 -30.31
CA GLY A 423 -9.80 -23.81 -30.64
C GLY A 423 -8.78 -23.79 -29.51
N LYS A 424 -7.74 -22.94 -29.68
CA LYS A 424 -6.69 -22.69 -28.70
C LYS A 424 -6.79 -21.24 -28.22
N VAL A 425 -6.71 -21.03 -26.91
CA VAL A 425 -6.61 -19.67 -26.34
C VAL A 425 -5.26 -19.07 -26.73
N VAL A 426 -5.26 -17.92 -27.36
CA VAL A 426 -4.07 -17.24 -27.87
C VAL A 426 -3.68 -16.00 -27.06
N GLU A 427 -4.67 -15.35 -26.40
CA GLU A 427 -4.46 -14.15 -25.58
C GLU A 427 -5.50 -14.10 -24.47
N ILE A 428 -5.07 -13.67 -23.28
CA ILE A 428 -5.95 -13.35 -22.14
C ILE A 428 -5.59 -11.94 -21.68
N ASP A 429 -6.56 -11.01 -21.77
CA ASP A 429 -6.34 -9.61 -21.38
C ASP A 429 -6.40 -9.45 -19.84
N ASN A 430 -5.29 -9.05 -19.24
CA ASN A 430 -5.17 -8.84 -17.79
C ASN A 430 -6.16 -7.78 -17.24
N LYS A 431 -6.43 -6.72 -18.02
CA LYS A 431 -7.29 -5.62 -17.58
C LYS A 431 -8.74 -6.04 -17.58
N ILE A 432 -9.16 -6.78 -18.62
CA ILE A 432 -10.53 -7.31 -18.72
C ILE A 432 -10.77 -8.32 -17.61
N VAL A 433 -9.85 -9.26 -17.38
CA VAL A 433 -9.99 -10.24 -16.30
C VAL A 433 -10.04 -9.56 -14.93
N SER A 434 -9.20 -8.55 -14.68
CA SER A 434 -9.28 -7.76 -13.43
C SER A 434 -10.60 -7.00 -13.30
N ALA A 435 -11.17 -6.52 -14.39
CA ALA A 435 -12.46 -5.85 -14.39
C ALA A 435 -13.60 -6.82 -14.08
N LEU A 436 -13.61 -8.00 -14.71
CA LEU A 436 -14.59 -9.08 -14.43
C LEU A 436 -14.56 -9.50 -12.96
N ALA A 437 -13.38 -9.74 -12.39
CA ALA A 437 -13.25 -10.08 -10.99
C ALA A 437 -13.80 -8.97 -10.06
N ARG A 438 -13.62 -7.70 -10.42
CA ARG A 438 -14.20 -6.58 -9.66
C ARG A 438 -15.72 -6.53 -9.78
N LEU A 439 -16.28 -6.82 -10.94
CA LEU A 439 -17.74 -6.93 -11.13
C LEU A 439 -18.33 -8.09 -10.32
N ALA A 440 -17.57 -9.18 -10.16
CA ALA A 440 -17.94 -10.30 -9.31
C ALA A 440 -17.80 -10.01 -7.80
N GLY A 441 -17.31 -8.82 -7.40
CA GLY A 441 -17.25 -8.38 -6.00
C GLY A 441 -15.85 -8.17 -5.43
N CYS A 442 -14.80 -8.63 -6.12
CA CYS A 442 -13.42 -8.48 -5.64
C CYS A 442 -12.96 -7.01 -5.58
N PRO A 443 -12.16 -6.60 -4.62
CA PRO A 443 -11.71 -7.32 -3.41
C PRO A 443 -12.60 -7.04 -2.19
N ILE A 444 -13.73 -6.33 -2.36
CA ILE A 444 -14.62 -5.90 -1.26
C ILE A 444 -15.28 -7.11 -0.63
N ASP A 445 -15.85 -7.99 -1.44
CA ASP A 445 -16.22 -9.31 -1.02
C ASP A 445 -15.00 -10.24 -1.13
N LYS A 446 -14.47 -10.63 0.01
CA LYS A 446 -13.26 -11.47 0.10
C LYS A 446 -13.47 -12.89 -0.39
N PHE A 447 -14.70 -13.31 -0.54
CA PHE A 447 -15.10 -14.69 -0.85
C PHE A 447 -15.78 -14.82 -2.22
N SER A 448 -15.96 -13.71 -2.93
CA SER A 448 -16.46 -13.71 -4.31
C SER A 448 -15.42 -14.18 -5.31
#